data_dedffe1ab1382621a44eff93599ed16f
#
_entry.id   dedffe1ab1382621a44eff93599ed16f
#
_cell.length_a   1.000
_cell.length_b   1.000
_cell.length_c   1.000
_cell.angle_alpha   90.00
_cell.angle_beta   90.00
_cell.angle_gamma   90.00
#
_symmetry.space_group_name_H-M   'P 1'
#
loop_
_entity.id
_entity.type
_entity.pdbx_description
1 polymer ?
#
loop_
_entity_poly.entity_id
_entity_poly.type
_entity_poly.pdbx_seq_one_letter_code
_entity_poly.pdbx_strand_id
1 'polypeptide(L)'
;MIWVWGGAAVAVVVILVAVLFTLSGSPAKKTSSDGLVTTFLPGEFQTVPTVCNSVTSATLGQYLPGKLHMVAPHSLDGSAQSLCNWTLDTPPLYRVLEVTAQAYAPSGLATGDGSATFAATDAYQQALQAKRHPAKGTHLPAAAVTSLPGLGTTAFAALQVIVTRPDATDLETVVARDHNVVVTVVFQGPHDHTARYGPVSPALLQAGAAAAARNVLSQLH
;
A
#
# COMPACT_ATOMS: atom_id res chain seq x y z
N MET A 1 22.86 43.04 -16.39
CA MET A 1 22.95 41.96 -15.35
C MET A 1 21.58 41.31 -15.29
N ILE A 2 21.42 40.17 -15.96
CA ILE A 2 20.15 39.43 -16.06
C ILE A 2 20.27 38.26 -15.12
N TRP A 3 19.47 38.25 -14.05
CA TRP A 3 19.36 37.11 -13.11
C TRP A 3 18.43 36.09 -13.73
N VAL A 4 18.99 34.96 -14.17
CA VAL A 4 18.23 33.80 -14.61
C VAL A 4 17.87 33.02 -13.36
N TRP A 5 16.63 33.02 -13.00
CA TRP A 5 16.06 32.16 -11.96
C TRP A 5 15.87 30.75 -12.54
N GLY A 6 16.82 29.89 -12.28
CA GLY A 6 16.70 28.48 -12.57
C GLY A 6 15.79 27.80 -11.53
N GLY A 7 14.51 27.72 -11.82
CA GLY A 7 13.58 26.89 -11.07
C GLY A 7 13.87 25.41 -11.34
N ALA A 8 14.52 24.72 -10.39
CA ALA A 8 14.60 23.27 -10.42
C ALA A 8 13.20 22.73 -10.13
N ALA A 9 12.50 22.31 -11.18
CA ALA A 9 11.29 21.52 -11.06
C ALA A 9 11.69 20.15 -10.50
N VAL A 10 11.46 19.94 -9.21
CA VAL A 10 11.51 18.62 -8.61
C VAL A 10 10.34 17.83 -9.22
N ALA A 11 10.64 17.03 -10.23
CA ALA A 11 9.69 16.06 -10.74
C ALA A 11 9.47 15.02 -9.66
N VAL A 12 8.37 15.15 -8.92
CA VAL A 12 7.84 14.11 -8.04
C VAL A 12 7.42 12.98 -8.95
N VAL A 13 8.31 12.01 -9.15
CA VAL A 13 7.96 10.74 -9.78
C VAL A 13 7.13 9.98 -8.76
N VAL A 14 5.84 10.24 -8.76
CA VAL A 14 4.84 9.36 -8.15
C VAL A 14 4.87 8.11 -9.00
N ILE A 15 5.69 7.13 -8.60
CA ILE A 15 5.59 5.79 -9.15
C ILE A 15 4.29 5.22 -8.57
N LEU A 16 3.19 5.51 -9.25
CA LEU A 16 1.95 4.76 -9.14
C LEU A 16 2.31 3.33 -9.56
N VAL A 17 2.58 2.47 -8.59
CA VAL A 17 2.45 1.04 -8.78
C VAL A 17 0.95 0.79 -8.86
N ALA A 18 0.35 1.26 -9.95
CA ALA A 18 -0.95 0.82 -10.37
C ALA A 18 -0.76 -0.64 -10.80
N VAL A 19 -0.99 -1.55 -9.87
CA VAL A 19 -1.36 -2.91 -10.23
C VAL A 19 -2.71 -2.77 -10.90
N LEU A 20 -2.69 -2.54 -12.22
CA LEU A 20 -3.86 -2.55 -13.08
C LEU A 20 -4.40 -3.98 -13.11
N PHE A 21 -5.19 -4.33 -12.11
CA PHE A 21 -6.17 -5.39 -12.27
C PHE A 21 -7.26 -4.83 -13.18
N THR A 22 -7.21 -5.16 -14.45
CA THR A 22 -8.33 -4.97 -15.38
C THR A 22 -9.49 -5.82 -14.89
N LEU A 23 -10.36 -5.21 -14.09
CA LEU A 23 -11.69 -5.74 -13.82
C LEU A 23 -12.51 -5.62 -15.10
N SER A 24 -12.40 -6.60 -15.99
CA SER A 24 -13.38 -6.82 -17.03
C SER A 24 -14.62 -7.44 -16.40
N GLY A 25 -15.42 -6.60 -15.76
CA GLY A 25 -16.74 -6.97 -15.26
C GLY A 25 -17.74 -7.04 -16.42
N SER A 26 -17.83 -8.17 -17.11
CA SER A 26 -19.00 -8.48 -17.91
C SER A 26 -20.16 -8.84 -16.98
N PRO A 27 -21.40 -8.37 -17.23
CA PRO A 27 -22.55 -8.75 -16.43
C PRO A 27 -22.83 -10.24 -16.61
N ALA A 28 -22.59 -11.01 -15.55
CA ALA A 28 -22.80 -12.44 -15.54
C ALA A 28 -24.28 -12.75 -15.69
N LYS A 29 -24.65 -13.43 -16.79
CA LYS A 29 -25.86 -14.22 -16.91
C LYS A 29 -25.91 -15.21 -15.74
N LYS A 30 -27.01 -15.20 -14.98
CA LYS A 30 -27.35 -16.23 -14.00
C LYS A 30 -27.39 -17.59 -14.68
N THR A 31 -26.29 -18.33 -14.57
CA THR A 31 -26.30 -19.76 -14.85
C THR A 31 -26.10 -20.42 -13.48
N SER A 32 -27.07 -21.17 -13.01
CA SER A 32 -26.89 -22.05 -11.83
C SER A 32 -25.83 -23.06 -12.17
N SER A 33 -24.66 -22.90 -11.55
CA SER A 33 -23.55 -23.82 -11.68
C SER A 33 -23.27 -24.39 -10.30
N ASP A 34 -23.54 -25.68 -10.14
CA ASP A 34 -23.16 -26.46 -8.99
C ASP A 34 -21.64 -26.28 -8.76
N GLY A 35 -21.27 -25.79 -7.59
CA GLY A 35 -19.89 -25.75 -7.11
C GLY A 35 -19.16 -24.40 -7.22
N LEU A 36 -19.78 -23.32 -7.70
CA LEU A 36 -19.14 -22.00 -7.70
C LEU A 36 -19.31 -21.30 -6.34
N VAL A 37 -18.21 -20.86 -5.75
CA VAL A 37 -18.23 -20.02 -4.55
C VAL A 37 -18.51 -18.57 -4.98
N THR A 38 -19.76 -18.13 -4.82
CA THR A 38 -20.24 -16.79 -5.22
C THR A 38 -20.65 -15.93 -4.03
N THR A 39 -20.58 -16.48 -2.82
CA THR A 39 -20.98 -15.82 -1.59
C THR A 39 -19.81 -15.73 -0.62
N PHE A 40 -19.76 -14.65 0.14
CA PHE A 40 -18.78 -14.50 1.19
C PHE A 40 -18.99 -15.52 2.32
N LEU A 41 -17.92 -16.09 2.81
CA LEU A 41 -17.93 -17.00 3.96
C LEU A 41 -18.04 -16.20 5.28
N PRO A 42 -18.45 -16.85 6.37
CA PRO A 42 -18.44 -16.21 7.69
C PRO A 42 -17.05 -15.65 8.03
N GLY A 43 -17.00 -14.38 8.45
CA GLY A 43 -15.74 -13.68 8.74
C GLY A 43 -15.09 -13.00 7.52
N GLU A 44 -15.62 -13.16 6.32
CA GLU A 44 -15.14 -12.41 5.14
C GLU A 44 -15.86 -11.06 5.02
N PHE A 45 -15.11 -10.04 4.62
CA PHE A 45 -15.56 -8.66 4.51
C PHE A 45 -15.99 -8.34 3.06
N GLN A 46 -17.10 -7.64 2.90
CA GLN A 46 -17.53 -7.14 1.59
C GLN A 46 -16.96 -5.78 1.25
N THR A 47 -16.61 -5.03 2.30
CA THR A 47 -16.12 -3.65 2.21
C THR A 47 -14.94 -3.45 3.16
N VAL A 48 -14.20 -2.38 2.94
CA VAL A 48 -13.12 -1.93 3.84
C VAL A 48 -13.46 -0.57 4.46
N PRO A 49 -12.90 -0.25 5.63
CA PRO A 49 -13.05 1.07 6.23
C PRO A 49 -12.41 2.14 5.34
N THR A 50 -12.87 3.38 5.48
CA THR A 50 -12.22 4.54 4.84
C THR A 50 -10.83 4.76 5.46
N VAL A 51 -9.81 4.40 4.71
CA VAL A 51 -8.40 4.40 5.17
C VAL A 51 -7.96 5.75 5.71
N CYS A 52 -8.41 6.87 5.10
CA CYS A 52 -8.07 8.21 5.56
C CYS A 52 -8.53 8.48 7.00
N ASN A 53 -9.61 7.84 7.44
CA ASN A 53 -10.14 7.96 8.79
C ASN A 53 -9.59 6.89 9.75
N SER A 54 -9.08 5.77 9.19
CA SER A 54 -8.57 4.65 9.98
C SER A 54 -7.18 4.92 10.54
N VAL A 55 -6.30 5.60 9.77
CA VAL A 55 -4.97 5.96 10.28
C VAL A 55 -5.10 7.08 11.30
N THR A 56 -4.75 6.80 12.55
CA THR A 56 -4.98 7.73 13.65
C THR A 56 -4.09 8.97 13.59
N SER A 57 -4.58 10.09 14.12
CA SER A 57 -3.79 11.32 14.25
C SER A 57 -2.52 11.13 15.10
N ALA A 58 -2.55 10.21 16.07
CA ALA A 58 -1.39 9.83 16.86
C ALA A 58 -0.30 9.18 15.99
N THR A 59 -0.68 8.22 15.12
CA THR A 59 0.24 7.59 14.17
C THR A 59 0.78 8.62 13.18
N LEU A 60 -0.08 9.46 12.60
CA LEU A 60 0.37 10.52 11.69
C LEU A 60 1.31 11.50 12.41
N GLY A 61 0.97 11.97 13.62
CA GLY A 61 1.81 12.88 14.38
C GLY A 61 3.17 12.30 14.77
N GLN A 62 3.26 11.00 15.02
CA GLN A 62 4.50 10.32 15.35
C GLN A 62 5.43 10.16 14.15
N TYR A 63 4.90 9.77 12.99
CA TYR A 63 5.72 9.38 11.83
C TYR A 63 5.79 10.46 10.74
N LEU A 64 4.82 11.36 10.71
CA LEU A 64 4.72 12.51 9.80
C LEU A 64 4.51 13.81 10.59
N PRO A 65 5.47 14.21 11.46
CA PRO A 65 5.29 15.36 12.33
C PRO A 65 5.30 16.68 11.54
N GLY A 66 4.16 17.32 11.42
CA GLY A 66 4.05 18.62 10.74
C GLY A 66 2.75 18.83 10.00
N LYS A 67 2.76 19.80 9.09
CA LYS A 67 1.61 20.08 8.23
C LYS A 67 1.56 19.07 7.10
N LEU A 68 0.48 18.30 7.05
CA LEU A 68 0.29 17.27 6.03
C LEU A 68 -0.55 17.79 4.87
N HIS A 69 -0.17 17.39 3.66
CA HIS A 69 -1.04 17.41 2.51
C HIS A 69 -1.65 16.01 2.36
N MET A 70 -2.97 15.93 2.49
CA MET A 70 -3.70 14.69 2.31
C MET A 70 -4.37 14.70 0.95
N VAL A 71 -4.19 13.62 0.20
CA VAL A 71 -4.93 13.33 -1.01
C VAL A 71 -5.74 12.07 -0.77
N ALA A 72 -7.06 12.23 -0.73
CA ALA A 72 -8.00 11.12 -0.67
C ALA A 72 -8.58 10.93 -2.09
N PRO A 73 -8.06 10.03 -2.90
CA PRO A 73 -8.76 9.66 -4.12
C PRO A 73 -10.06 8.98 -3.71
N HIS A 74 -11.13 9.33 -4.39
CA HIS A 74 -12.53 8.98 -4.14
C HIS A 74 -12.77 7.54 -3.65
N SER A 75 -12.48 7.25 -2.39
CA SER A 75 -12.96 6.05 -1.73
C SER A 75 -14.31 6.39 -1.12
N LEU A 76 -15.37 5.82 -1.67
CA LEU A 76 -16.69 5.90 -1.07
C LEU A 76 -16.73 4.98 0.15
N ASP A 77 -17.36 5.42 1.23
CA ASP A 77 -17.67 4.53 2.36
C ASP A 77 -18.43 3.31 1.86
N GLY A 78 -18.06 2.14 2.35
CA GLY A 78 -18.66 0.88 1.91
C GLY A 78 -18.13 0.33 0.59
N SER A 79 -17.00 0.85 0.07
CA SER A 79 -16.35 0.27 -1.10
C SER A 79 -15.48 -0.93 -0.75
N ALA A 80 -15.25 -1.81 -1.74
CA ALA A 80 -14.31 -2.92 -1.59
C ALA A 80 -12.84 -2.47 -1.58
N GLN A 81 -12.56 -1.22 -1.91
CA GLN A 81 -11.23 -0.63 -1.94
C GLN A 81 -11.24 0.79 -1.38
N SER A 82 -10.24 1.11 -0.59
CA SER A 82 -9.99 2.46 -0.07
C SER A 82 -8.52 2.78 -0.12
N LEU A 83 -8.19 4.03 -0.45
CA LEU A 83 -6.81 4.51 -0.55
C LEU A 83 -6.70 5.90 0.06
N CYS A 84 -5.58 6.18 0.71
CA CYS A 84 -5.24 7.51 1.21
C CYS A 84 -3.74 7.76 1.11
N ASN A 85 -3.37 8.98 0.83
CA ASN A 85 -1.98 9.43 0.74
C ASN A 85 -1.79 10.67 1.60
N TRP A 86 -0.72 10.68 2.42
CA TRP A 86 -0.28 11.83 3.21
C TRP A 86 1.14 12.19 2.83
N THR A 87 1.37 13.44 2.52
CA THR A 87 2.69 13.98 2.22
C THR A 87 3.08 15.01 3.27
N LEU A 88 4.23 14.80 3.89
CA LEU A 88 4.95 15.79 4.68
C LEU A 88 6.06 16.39 3.82
N ASP A 89 5.94 17.67 3.50
CA ASP A 89 6.96 18.45 2.78
C ASP A 89 7.29 19.69 3.60
N THR A 90 8.06 19.51 4.66
CA THR A 90 8.48 20.59 5.55
C THR A 90 9.98 20.40 5.86
N PRO A 91 10.88 21.11 5.18
CA PRO A 91 12.31 20.96 5.39
C PRO A 91 12.72 21.05 6.87
N PRO A 92 13.62 20.18 7.35
CA PRO A 92 14.39 19.21 6.58
C PRO A 92 13.69 17.84 6.39
N LEU A 93 12.39 17.76 6.59
CA LEU A 93 11.63 16.50 6.49
C LEU A 93 10.87 16.41 5.17
N TYR A 94 11.02 15.26 4.51
CA TYR A 94 10.18 14.84 3.40
C TYR A 94 9.78 13.38 3.61
N ARG A 95 8.48 13.10 3.64
CA ARG A 95 7.96 11.73 3.80
C ARG A 95 6.61 11.61 3.10
N VAL A 96 6.37 10.45 2.51
CA VAL A 96 5.07 10.12 1.92
C VAL A 96 4.59 8.79 2.47
N LEU A 97 3.39 8.78 3.01
CA LEU A 97 2.70 7.58 3.48
C LEU A 97 1.49 7.36 2.59
N GLU A 98 1.46 6.22 1.90
CA GLU A 98 0.32 5.75 1.12
C GLU A 98 -0.23 4.47 1.75
N VAL A 99 -1.53 4.40 1.92
CA VAL A 99 -2.20 3.24 2.50
C VAL A 99 -3.36 2.84 1.61
N THR A 100 -3.39 1.57 1.22
CA THR A 100 -4.48 0.95 0.46
C THR A 100 -5.04 -0.21 1.26
N ALA A 101 -6.36 -0.31 1.35
CA ALA A 101 -7.06 -1.48 1.85
C ALA A 101 -7.98 -2.02 0.75
N GLN A 102 -7.99 -3.34 0.56
CA GLN A 102 -8.83 -4.00 -0.43
C GLN A 102 -9.45 -5.27 0.14
N ALA A 103 -10.77 -5.37 0.07
CA ALA A 103 -11.52 -6.61 0.29
C ALA A 103 -11.65 -7.34 -1.05
N TYR A 104 -11.25 -8.60 -1.08
CA TYR A 104 -11.38 -9.46 -2.25
C TYR A 104 -12.74 -10.15 -2.25
N ALA A 105 -13.32 -10.33 -3.43
CA ALA A 105 -14.56 -11.06 -3.62
C ALA A 105 -14.30 -12.54 -3.94
N PRO A 106 -15.29 -13.43 -3.71
CA PRO A 106 -15.23 -14.80 -4.21
C PRO A 106 -15.03 -14.84 -5.71
N SER A 107 -14.15 -15.72 -6.19
CA SER A 107 -13.73 -15.76 -7.59
C SER A 107 -14.70 -16.53 -8.52
N GLY A 108 -15.69 -17.20 -7.96
CA GLY A 108 -16.61 -18.03 -8.72
C GLY A 108 -15.99 -19.30 -9.32
N LEU A 109 -14.81 -19.74 -8.86
CA LEU A 109 -14.18 -20.97 -9.34
C LEU A 109 -14.83 -22.21 -8.72
N ALA A 110 -15.08 -23.22 -9.58
CA ALA A 110 -15.74 -24.46 -9.19
C ALA A 110 -14.87 -25.41 -8.35
N THR A 111 -13.57 -25.16 -8.27
CA THR A 111 -12.62 -26.02 -7.57
C THR A 111 -12.23 -25.44 -6.23
N GLY A 112 -12.84 -25.94 -5.19
CA GLY A 112 -12.45 -25.92 -3.77
C GLY A 112 -12.12 -24.58 -3.09
N ASP A 113 -11.43 -23.68 -3.74
CA ASP A 113 -10.84 -22.48 -3.16
C ASP A 113 -11.24 -21.18 -3.85
N GLY A 114 -12.45 -21.11 -4.41
CA GLY A 114 -13.00 -19.88 -4.95
C GLY A 114 -13.41 -18.83 -3.91
N SER A 115 -13.04 -19.02 -2.62
CA SER A 115 -13.36 -18.11 -1.53
C SER A 115 -12.67 -16.75 -1.67
N ALA A 116 -13.26 -15.72 -1.08
CA ALA A 116 -12.65 -14.39 -1.03
C ALA A 116 -11.31 -14.41 -0.27
N THR A 117 -11.19 -15.23 0.78
CA THR A 117 -9.95 -15.44 1.53
C THR A 117 -8.85 -16.06 0.65
N PHE A 118 -9.20 -17.00 -0.25
CA PHE A 118 -8.22 -17.55 -1.19
C PHE A 118 -7.73 -16.48 -2.17
N ALA A 119 -8.63 -15.67 -2.74
CA ALA A 119 -8.26 -14.58 -3.63
C ALA A 119 -7.31 -13.56 -2.95
N ALA A 120 -7.59 -13.21 -1.69
CA ALA A 120 -6.71 -12.34 -0.91
C ALA A 120 -5.36 -13.00 -0.60
N THR A 121 -5.34 -14.32 -0.37
CA THR A 121 -4.10 -15.07 -0.14
C THR A 121 -3.24 -15.07 -1.39
N ASP A 122 -3.83 -15.28 -2.55
CA ASP A 122 -3.13 -15.24 -3.83
C ASP A 122 -2.55 -13.85 -4.10
N ALA A 123 -3.34 -12.79 -3.89
CA ALA A 123 -2.87 -11.41 -4.03
C ALA A 123 -1.71 -11.08 -3.08
N TYR A 124 -1.77 -11.53 -1.82
CA TYR A 124 -0.68 -11.40 -0.87
C TYR A 124 0.60 -12.12 -1.34
N GLN A 125 0.47 -13.35 -1.83
CA GLN A 125 1.61 -14.13 -2.34
C GLN A 125 2.20 -13.50 -3.60
N GLN A 126 1.37 -12.98 -4.51
CA GLN A 126 1.84 -12.24 -5.68
C GLN A 126 2.63 -10.99 -5.28
N ALA A 127 2.12 -10.22 -4.30
CA ALA A 127 2.83 -9.05 -3.77
C ALA A 127 4.19 -9.43 -3.16
N LEU A 128 4.25 -10.52 -2.39
CA LEU A 128 5.47 -11.04 -1.80
C LEU A 128 6.49 -11.47 -2.88
N GLN A 129 6.04 -12.20 -3.89
CA GLN A 129 6.90 -12.63 -4.99
C GLN A 129 7.40 -11.45 -5.82
N ALA A 130 6.55 -10.46 -6.10
CA ALA A 130 6.94 -9.24 -6.81
C ALA A 130 8.03 -8.44 -6.09
N LYS A 131 8.03 -8.44 -4.75
CA LYS A 131 9.08 -7.80 -3.96
C LYS A 131 10.38 -8.59 -3.95
N ARG A 132 10.32 -9.92 -3.91
CA ARG A 132 11.51 -10.80 -3.95
C ARG A 132 12.13 -10.88 -5.33
N HIS A 133 11.29 -10.90 -6.36
CA HIS A 133 11.67 -11.12 -7.75
C HIS A 133 11.03 -10.06 -8.65
N PRO A 134 11.54 -8.81 -8.63
CA PRO A 134 11.00 -7.75 -9.48
C PRO A 134 11.10 -8.18 -10.96
N ALA A 135 10.10 -7.81 -11.75
CA ALA A 135 10.03 -8.18 -13.16
C ALA A 135 11.26 -7.70 -13.92
N LYS A 136 11.74 -8.52 -14.88
CA LYS A 136 12.85 -8.15 -15.77
C LYS A 136 12.51 -6.85 -16.49
N GLY A 137 13.45 -5.89 -16.49
CA GLY A 137 13.26 -4.57 -17.10
C GLY A 137 12.69 -3.51 -16.17
N THR A 138 12.28 -3.84 -14.94
CA THR A 138 12.04 -2.84 -13.91
C THR A 138 13.38 -2.41 -13.31
N HIS A 139 13.56 -1.10 -13.10
CA HIS A 139 14.75 -0.59 -12.42
C HIS A 139 14.66 -0.74 -10.87
N LEU A 140 13.69 -1.49 -10.38
CA LEU A 140 13.52 -1.73 -8.96
C LEU A 140 14.44 -2.86 -8.50
N PRO A 141 15.26 -2.66 -7.47
CA PRO A 141 16.05 -3.73 -6.87
C PRO A 141 15.12 -4.73 -6.15
N ALA A 142 15.60 -5.97 -5.99
CA ALA A 142 14.93 -6.91 -5.09
C ALA A 142 14.90 -6.33 -3.66
N ALA A 143 13.75 -6.47 -2.98
CA ALA A 143 13.59 -5.96 -1.62
C ALA A 143 14.24 -6.89 -0.60
N ALA A 144 14.74 -6.31 0.50
CA ALA A 144 14.96 -7.05 1.73
C ALA A 144 13.62 -7.32 2.40
N VAL A 145 13.17 -8.58 2.37
CA VAL A 145 11.83 -8.98 2.88
C VAL A 145 11.96 -9.58 4.27
N THR A 146 11.16 -9.05 5.21
CA THR A 146 11.08 -9.50 6.60
C THR A 146 9.64 -9.85 6.97
N SER A 147 9.41 -10.97 7.66
CA SER A 147 8.08 -11.31 8.19
C SER A 147 7.73 -10.41 9.37
N LEU A 148 6.46 -10.00 9.46
CA LEU A 148 5.92 -9.19 10.57
C LEU A 148 4.86 -10.00 11.34
N PRO A 149 5.26 -10.78 12.35
CA PRO A 149 4.30 -11.54 13.15
C PRO A 149 3.38 -10.61 13.96
N GLY A 150 2.13 -11.02 14.14
CA GLY A 150 1.13 -10.29 14.93
C GLY A 150 0.51 -9.08 14.22
N LEU A 151 0.67 -8.99 12.90
CA LEU A 151 -0.01 -8.00 12.06
C LEU A 151 -0.94 -8.73 11.09
N GLY A 152 -2.26 -8.74 11.39
CA GLY A 152 -3.24 -9.56 10.70
C GLY A 152 -2.96 -11.06 10.82
N THR A 153 -3.51 -11.85 9.92
CA THR A 153 -3.25 -13.29 9.81
C THR A 153 -1.82 -13.57 9.30
N THR A 154 -1.32 -12.73 8.40
CA THR A 154 0.05 -12.80 7.86
C THR A 154 0.48 -11.43 7.33
N ALA A 155 1.76 -11.09 7.53
CA ALA A 155 2.31 -9.85 6.99
C ALA A 155 3.81 -9.94 6.68
N PHE A 156 4.26 -9.09 5.77
CA PHE A 156 5.68 -8.85 5.53
C PHE A 156 5.97 -7.36 5.36
N ALA A 157 7.22 -7.01 5.61
CA ALA A 157 7.84 -5.73 5.28
C ALA A 157 8.87 -5.95 4.17
N ALA A 158 9.02 -4.98 3.28
CA ALA A 158 9.94 -5.04 2.16
C ALA A 158 10.58 -3.67 1.91
N LEU A 159 11.86 -3.55 2.22
CA LEU A 159 12.66 -2.34 2.00
C LEU A 159 13.33 -2.38 0.63
N GLN A 160 13.18 -1.31 -0.12
CA GLN A 160 13.85 -1.07 -1.40
C GLN A 160 14.49 0.32 -1.39
N VAL A 161 15.68 0.45 -2.00
CA VAL A 161 16.31 1.74 -2.26
C VAL A 161 16.14 2.04 -3.74
N ILE A 162 15.39 3.10 -4.07
CA ILE A 162 15.15 3.52 -5.44
C ILE A 162 16.09 4.67 -5.77
N VAL A 163 17.00 4.44 -6.70
CA VAL A 163 17.97 5.45 -7.15
C VAL A 163 17.45 6.14 -8.39
N THR A 164 17.04 7.40 -8.24
CA THR A 164 16.72 8.31 -9.35
C THR A 164 17.75 9.43 -9.29
N ARG A 165 18.83 9.30 -10.10
CA ARG A 165 19.94 10.26 -10.06
C ARG A 165 19.47 11.72 -10.20
N PRO A 166 19.94 12.64 -9.35
CA PRO A 166 21.01 12.48 -8.34
C PRO A 166 20.56 11.90 -7.00
N ASP A 167 19.26 11.69 -6.76
CA ASP A 167 18.70 11.36 -5.46
C ASP A 167 18.42 9.87 -5.32
N ALA A 168 18.37 9.39 -4.07
CA ALA A 168 17.91 8.06 -3.73
C ALA A 168 16.79 8.15 -2.67
N THR A 169 15.85 7.22 -2.75
CA THR A 169 14.68 7.16 -1.86
C THR A 169 14.58 5.77 -1.24
N ASP A 170 14.45 5.72 0.08
CA ASP A 170 14.05 4.51 0.78
C ASP A 170 12.53 4.34 0.65
N LEU A 171 12.13 3.16 0.23
CA LEU A 171 10.73 2.79 0.08
C LEU A 171 10.47 1.52 0.89
N GLU A 172 9.76 1.67 1.98
CA GLU A 172 9.27 0.57 2.78
C GLU A 172 7.86 0.21 2.36
N THR A 173 7.63 -1.07 2.09
CA THR A 173 6.29 -1.60 1.80
C THR A 173 5.92 -2.62 2.85
N VAL A 174 4.85 -2.38 3.59
CA VAL A 174 4.23 -3.38 4.46
C VAL A 174 2.97 -3.90 3.78
N VAL A 175 2.87 -5.22 3.66
CA VAL A 175 1.65 -5.89 3.18
C VAL A 175 1.16 -6.80 4.28
N ALA A 176 -0.07 -6.59 4.72
CA ALA A 176 -0.72 -7.39 5.74
C ALA A 176 -2.05 -7.93 5.20
N ARG A 177 -2.32 -9.20 5.43
CA ARG A 177 -3.59 -9.83 5.08
C ARG A 177 -4.32 -10.26 6.35
N ASP A 178 -5.61 -9.97 6.39
CA ASP A 178 -6.52 -10.54 7.37
C ASP A 178 -7.79 -11.02 6.68
N HIS A 179 -8.12 -12.30 6.84
CA HIS A 179 -9.18 -12.97 6.09
C HIS A 179 -9.06 -12.68 4.59
N ASN A 180 -10.06 -12.03 4.00
CA ASN A 180 -10.10 -11.64 2.59
C ASN A 180 -9.71 -10.19 2.34
N VAL A 181 -9.16 -9.48 3.33
CA VAL A 181 -8.67 -8.11 3.18
C VAL A 181 -7.15 -8.09 3.11
N VAL A 182 -6.61 -7.34 2.16
CA VAL A 182 -5.18 -7.01 2.06
C VAL A 182 -5.01 -5.51 2.28
N VAL A 183 -4.16 -5.16 3.24
CA VAL A 183 -3.72 -3.79 3.51
C VAL A 183 -2.30 -3.65 3.01
N THR A 184 -2.06 -2.71 2.11
CA THR A 184 -0.74 -2.35 1.61
C THR A 184 -0.39 -0.94 2.05
N VAL A 185 0.73 -0.80 2.72
CA VAL A 185 1.26 0.49 3.16
C VAL A 185 2.60 0.71 2.50
N VAL A 186 2.75 1.85 1.81
CA VAL A 186 4.02 2.32 1.28
C VAL A 186 4.44 3.55 2.05
N PHE A 187 5.59 3.49 2.70
CA PHE A 187 6.16 4.64 3.39
C PHE A 187 7.53 4.93 2.83
N GLN A 188 7.74 6.17 2.37
CA GLN A 188 8.97 6.55 1.69
C GLN A 188 9.54 7.86 2.21
N GLY A 189 10.87 8.02 2.05
CA GLY A 189 11.60 9.22 2.35
C GLY A 189 13.00 9.20 1.75
N PRO A 190 13.76 10.30 1.82
CA PRO A 190 15.12 10.38 1.29
C PRO A 190 16.04 9.33 1.93
N HIS A 191 16.81 8.62 1.09
CA HIS A 191 17.85 7.69 1.54
C HIS A 191 19.06 8.44 2.08
N ASP A 192 19.49 9.48 1.36
CA ASP A 192 20.64 10.32 1.69
C ASP A 192 20.23 11.76 1.99
N HIS A 193 21.17 12.54 2.49
CA HIS A 193 21.01 13.99 2.58
C HIS A 193 20.95 14.61 1.20
N THR A 194 19.88 15.34 0.96
CA THR A 194 19.73 16.21 -0.21
C THR A 194 20.01 17.66 0.18
N ALA A 195 20.02 18.57 -0.78
CA ALA A 195 20.17 20.00 -0.49
C ALA A 195 19.06 20.57 0.40
N ARG A 196 17.90 19.87 0.47
CA ARG A 196 16.69 20.33 1.17
C ARG A 196 16.24 19.42 2.30
N TYR A 197 16.48 18.11 2.18
CA TYR A 197 15.93 17.12 3.09
C TYR A 197 17.00 16.23 3.68
N GLY A 198 16.78 15.83 4.94
CA GLY A 198 17.61 14.82 5.62
C GLY A 198 17.10 13.41 5.35
N PRO A 199 17.96 12.40 5.57
CA PRO A 199 17.60 11.00 5.37
C PRO A 199 16.56 10.53 6.39
N VAL A 200 15.83 9.48 6.02
CA VAL A 200 14.89 8.79 6.90
C VAL A 200 15.44 7.40 7.21
N SER A 201 15.45 7.00 8.48
CA SER A 201 15.92 5.66 8.82
C SER A 201 14.93 4.58 8.34
N PRO A 202 15.42 3.46 7.79
CA PRO A 202 14.58 2.31 7.43
C PRO A 202 13.71 1.80 8.58
N ALA A 203 14.24 1.79 9.80
CA ALA A 203 13.50 1.37 11.00
C ALA A 203 12.30 2.27 11.29
N LEU A 204 12.40 3.59 11.06
CA LEU A 204 11.28 4.52 11.20
C LEU A 204 10.22 4.27 10.13
N LEU A 205 10.64 4.04 8.88
CA LEU A 205 9.72 3.73 7.77
C LEU A 205 8.96 2.44 8.06
N GLN A 206 9.64 1.37 8.46
CA GLN A 206 9.01 0.10 8.80
C GLN A 206 8.03 0.23 9.98
N ALA A 207 8.44 0.90 11.05
CA ALA A 207 7.59 1.10 12.22
C ALA A 207 6.33 1.91 11.88
N GLY A 208 6.47 2.98 11.09
CA GLY A 208 5.35 3.82 10.64
C GLY A 208 4.39 3.07 9.72
N ALA A 209 4.92 2.33 8.74
CA ALA A 209 4.11 1.53 7.84
C ALA A 209 3.35 0.43 8.60
N ALA A 210 4.00 -0.28 9.53
CA ALA A 210 3.36 -1.29 10.36
C ALA A 210 2.29 -0.70 11.30
N ALA A 211 2.52 0.50 11.86
CA ALA A 211 1.55 1.19 12.69
C ALA A 211 0.31 1.59 11.88
N ALA A 212 0.49 2.14 10.69
CA ALA A 212 -0.62 2.49 9.79
C ALA A 212 -1.44 1.25 9.39
N ALA A 213 -0.77 0.15 9.01
CA ALA A 213 -1.45 -1.11 8.69
C ALA A 213 -2.25 -1.64 9.88
N ARG A 214 -1.69 -1.59 11.10
CA ARG A 214 -2.40 -2.01 12.33
C ARG A 214 -3.64 -1.16 12.59
N ASN A 215 -3.56 0.16 12.39
CA ASN A 215 -4.70 1.04 12.55
C ASN A 215 -5.86 0.65 11.61
N VAL A 216 -5.57 0.35 10.34
CA VAL A 216 -6.60 -0.07 9.37
C VAL A 216 -7.19 -1.43 9.75
N LEU A 217 -6.34 -2.42 10.04
CA LEU A 217 -6.79 -3.77 10.41
C LEU A 217 -7.65 -3.78 11.68
N SER A 218 -7.36 -2.90 12.65
CA SER A 218 -8.16 -2.80 13.89
C SER A 218 -9.57 -2.25 13.67
N GLN A 219 -9.89 -1.71 12.51
CA GLN A 219 -11.23 -1.22 12.14
C GLN A 219 -12.06 -2.28 11.39
N LEU A 220 -11.47 -3.46 11.12
CA LEU A 220 -12.17 -4.58 10.48
C LEU A 220 -12.99 -5.41 11.47
N HIS A 221 -12.82 -5.19 12.80
CA HIS A 221 -13.41 -6.00 13.89
C HIS A 221 -14.39 -5.20 14.75
#